data_4f8b9e9a24df200f1ea5a3bf3a07e53c
#
_entry.id   4f8b9e9a24df200f1ea5a3bf3a07e53c
#
_cell.length_a   1.000
_cell.length_b   1.000
_cell.length_c   1.000
_cell.angle_alpha   90.00
_cell.angle_beta   90.00
_cell.angle_gamma   90.00
#
_symmetry.space_group_name_H-M   'P 1'
#
loop_
_entity.id
_entity.type
_entity.pdbx_description
1 polymer ?
#
loop_
_entity_poly.entity_id
_entity_poly.type
_entity_poly.pdbx_seq_one_letter_code
_entity_poly.pdbx_strand_id
1 'polypeptide(L)'
;MTTTDAASTDGESVTALEGPGAAGPEGFQLLPWMADRGIVLFTVALVLFAAVFVDGFASLANITDVFNRSAPIGIVAVGMTFVVISANYLDLSVVSQVATSAVTLLAVSNSTGSVALAMLAAFGVALVYGVVNGTAVGIFKANAVIVTLSTTFIGLGILRWASGGSIYFGPNDGPIRAFGLAKIGPFPLSMLVLILMTLLLSYVLRRTTFGFMVKAFGSNREATRLAGVNTAWIVIGAFLMSALGALIGGFVLAAFSNTAVSTNGTGYDFEALAAIVIGGTSVFGGKGSVLRTLLGVVFVSVLSNLMVLSGLGFGVQQMAIGALIVAAVSLDALARKAGAA
;
A
#
# COMPACT_ATOMS: atom_id res chain seq x y z
N MET A 1 -56.66 -70.35 9.38
CA MET A 1 -55.41 -70.86 8.78
C MET A 1 -54.45 -69.73 8.82
N THR A 2 -53.75 -69.60 9.96
CA THR A 2 -52.34 -69.92 10.17
C THR A 2 -51.42 -69.34 9.09
N THR A 3 -50.58 -68.42 9.33
CA THR A 3 -49.30 -68.63 10.01
C THR A 3 -48.64 -67.28 10.42
N THR A 4 -48.13 -67.32 11.62
CA THR A 4 -47.12 -66.50 12.24
C THR A 4 -45.87 -66.38 11.34
N ASP A 5 -45.27 -65.18 11.32
CA ASP A 5 -43.80 -65.17 11.18
C ASP A 5 -43.16 -64.04 11.91
N ALA A 6 -41.96 -64.31 12.32
CA ALA A 6 -41.22 -63.78 13.44
C ALA A 6 -40.54 -62.40 13.18
N ALA A 7 -40.40 -61.66 14.24
CA ALA A 7 -39.57 -60.49 14.35
C ALA A 7 -38.05 -60.86 14.19
N SER A 8 -37.37 -60.18 13.29
CA SER A 8 -35.88 -60.07 13.30
C SER A 8 -35.49 -58.70 13.84
N THR A 9 -34.95 -58.71 15.00
CA THR A 9 -34.25 -57.56 15.61
C THR A 9 -32.90 -57.38 14.94
N ASP A 10 -32.80 -56.44 14.03
CA ASP A 10 -31.49 -55.96 13.54
C ASP A 10 -30.90 -54.99 14.54
N GLY A 11 -29.75 -55.44 15.06
CA GLY A 11 -28.97 -54.65 16.01
C GLY A 11 -28.38 -53.39 15.33
N GLU A 12 -28.77 -52.23 15.79
CA GLU A 12 -28.03 -51.00 15.51
C GLU A 12 -26.61 -51.08 16.07
N SER A 13 -25.65 -51.23 15.16
CA SER A 13 -24.26 -51.03 15.46
C SER A 13 -24.02 -49.56 15.84
N VAL A 14 -23.86 -49.29 17.12
CA VAL A 14 -23.39 -48.00 17.65
C VAL A 14 -21.98 -47.80 17.10
N THR A 15 -21.87 -46.97 16.07
CA THR A 15 -20.58 -46.47 15.59
C THR A 15 -19.97 -45.61 16.69
N ALA A 16 -18.92 -46.12 17.30
CA ALA A 16 -18.11 -45.42 18.29
C ALA A 16 -17.63 -44.12 17.63
N LEU A 17 -17.99 -42.97 18.24
CA LEU A 17 -17.41 -41.69 17.92
C LEU A 17 -15.91 -41.80 18.20
N GLU A 18 -15.11 -41.87 17.16
CA GLU A 18 -13.67 -41.68 17.26
C GLU A 18 -13.43 -40.29 17.85
N GLY A 19 -12.90 -40.26 19.06
CA GLY A 19 -12.45 -39.04 19.74
C GLY A 19 -11.39 -38.32 18.88
N PRO A 20 -11.21 -37.03 19.04
CA PRO A 20 -10.22 -36.29 18.27
C PRO A 20 -8.85 -36.94 18.47
N GLY A 21 -8.31 -37.48 17.37
CA GLY A 21 -6.99 -38.13 17.35
C GLY A 21 -5.95 -37.18 17.99
N ALA A 22 -5.15 -37.73 18.91
CA ALA A 22 -4.07 -37.03 19.54
C ALA A 22 -3.20 -36.36 18.47
N ALA A 23 -3.14 -35.03 18.48
CA ALA A 23 -2.23 -34.28 17.64
C ALA A 23 -0.81 -34.76 17.95
N GLY A 24 -0.19 -35.45 17.00
CA GLY A 24 1.22 -35.77 17.08
C GLY A 24 2.05 -34.50 17.24
N PRO A 25 3.30 -34.58 17.74
CA PRO A 25 4.12 -33.40 17.94
C PRO A 25 4.21 -32.64 16.62
N GLU A 26 3.73 -31.38 16.64
CA GLU A 26 3.79 -30.47 15.49
C GLU A 26 5.27 -30.33 15.11
N GLY A 27 5.70 -31.05 14.10
CA GLY A 27 7.02 -30.87 13.51
C GLY A 27 7.13 -29.42 13.08
N PHE A 28 8.25 -28.77 13.39
CA PHE A 28 8.54 -27.39 13.02
C PHE A 28 8.25 -27.20 11.52
N GLN A 29 7.11 -26.56 11.21
CA GLN A 29 6.68 -26.33 9.83
C GLN A 29 7.44 -25.13 9.29
N LEU A 30 8.57 -25.40 8.63
CA LEU A 30 9.44 -24.37 8.00
C LEU A 30 8.68 -23.46 7.03
N LEU A 31 7.81 -24.03 6.21
CA LEU A 31 7.08 -23.30 5.16
C LEU A 31 6.12 -22.22 5.72
N PRO A 32 5.22 -22.51 6.68
CA PRO A 32 4.39 -21.47 7.30
C PRO A 32 5.20 -20.43 8.06
N TRP A 33 6.28 -20.84 8.74
CA TRP A 33 7.15 -19.91 9.45
C TRP A 33 7.90 -18.96 8.49
N MET A 34 8.38 -19.49 7.35
CA MET A 34 9.00 -18.69 6.30
C MET A 34 8.00 -17.76 5.60
N ALA A 35 6.76 -18.18 5.41
CA ALA A 35 5.72 -17.34 4.83
C ALA A 35 5.41 -16.11 5.70
N ASP A 36 5.45 -16.26 7.03
CA ASP A 36 5.19 -15.16 7.96
C ASP A 36 6.37 -14.22 8.17
N ARG A 37 7.61 -14.72 8.10
CA ARG A 37 8.84 -13.98 8.40
C ARG A 37 9.75 -13.78 7.18
N GLY A 38 9.42 -14.36 6.04
CA GLY A 38 10.25 -14.35 4.84
C GLY A 38 10.63 -12.93 4.41
N ILE A 39 9.69 -11.99 4.42
CA ILE A 39 9.97 -10.60 4.03
C ILE A 39 11.05 -9.96 4.93
N VAL A 40 11.00 -10.22 6.24
CA VAL A 40 12.00 -9.69 7.19
C VAL A 40 13.37 -10.28 6.89
N LEU A 41 13.42 -11.60 6.70
CA LEU A 41 14.68 -12.31 6.39
C LEU A 41 15.26 -11.85 5.06
N PHE A 42 14.44 -11.75 4.02
CA PHE A 42 14.89 -11.26 2.70
C PHE A 42 15.35 -9.80 2.77
N THR A 43 14.65 -8.94 3.50
CA THR A 43 15.04 -7.53 3.66
C THR A 43 16.37 -7.44 4.41
N VAL A 44 16.54 -8.18 5.50
CA VAL A 44 17.79 -8.19 6.27
C VAL A 44 18.93 -8.75 5.41
N ALA A 45 18.71 -9.85 4.70
CA ALA A 45 19.72 -10.44 3.81
C ALA A 45 20.13 -9.46 2.70
N LEU A 46 19.16 -8.75 2.10
CA LEU A 46 19.42 -7.73 1.06
C LEU A 46 20.23 -6.55 1.62
N VAL A 47 19.88 -6.06 2.82
CA VAL A 47 20.62 -4.96 3.49
C VAL A 47 22.03 -5.38 3.81
N LEU A 48 22.25 -6.58 4.36
CA LEU A 48 23.56 -7.11 4.67
C LEU A 48 24.40 -7.32 3.40
N PHE A 49 23.80 -7.89 2.36
CA PHE A 49 24.44 -8.04 1.05
C PHE A 49 24.89 -6.67 0.51
N ALA A 50 23.98 -5.69 0.48
CA ALA A 50 24.28 -4.36 -0.01
C ALA A 50 25.38 -3.66 0.83
N ALA A 51 25.36 -3.81 2.16
CA ALA A 51 26.34 -3.22 3.05
C ALA A 51 27.76 -3.79 2.88
N VAL A 52 27.87 -5.07 2.48
CA VAL A 52 29.17 -5.77 2.30
C VAL A 52 29.70 -5.61 0.87
N PHE A 53 28.82 -5.68 -0.14
CA PHE A 53 29.25 -5.83 -1.54
C PHE A 53 29.09 -4.56 -2.37
N VAL A 54 28.39 -3.51 -1.87
CA VAL A 54 28.16 -2.28 -2.62
C VAL A 54 28.83 -1.09 -1.96
N ASP A 55 29.81 -0.54 -2.63
CA ASP A 55 30.57 0.60 -2.14
C ASP A 55 29.67 1.81 -1.86
N GLY A 56 29.85 2.43 -0.71
CA GLY A 56 29.09 3.60 -0.30
C GLY A 56 27.69 3.33 0.22
N PHE A 57 27.17 2.09 0.14
CA PHE A 57 25.82 1.75 0.63
C PHE A 57 25.64 2.07 2.12
N ALA A 58 26.60 1.67 2.97
CA ALA A 58 26.53 1.89 4.42
C ALA A 58 26.93 3.32 4.85
N SER A 59 27.20 4.24 3.92
CA SER A 59 27.50 5.63 4.27
C SER A 59 26.26 6.34 4.83
N LEU A 60 26.48 7.22 5.84
CA LEU A 60 25.38 7.99 6.45
C LEU A 60 24.65 8.87 5.43
N ALA A 61 25.36 9.39 4.43
CA ALA A 61 24.78 10.17 3.35
C ALA A 61 23.80 9.32 2.52
N ASN A 62 24.19 8.11 2.10
CA ASN A 62 23.35 7.21 1.34
C ASN A 62 22.13 6.73 2.15
N ILE A 63 22.34 6.34 3.41
CA ILE A 63 21.24 5.94 4.31
C ILE A 63 20.20 7.07 4.42
N THR A 64 20.67 8.31 4.62
CA THR A 64 19.76 9.48 4.67
C THR A 64 19.02 9.69 3.35
N ASP A 65 19.70 9.52 2.20
CA ASP A 65 19.08 9.66 0.87
C ASP A 65 18.05 8.57 0.61
N VAL A 66 18.32 7.33 0.98
CA VAL A 66 17.35 6.22 0.91
C VAL A 66 16.08 6.56 1.68
N PHE A 67 16.20 7.07 2.91
CA PHE A 67 15.02 7.46 3.69
C PHE A 67 14.24 8.62 3.08
N ASN A 68 14.92 9.62 2.53
CA ASN A 68 14.25 10.75 1.88
C ASN A 68 13.49 10.34 0.62
N ARG A 69 14.06 9.44 -0.18
CA ARG A 69 13.44 8.96 -1.43
C ARG A 69 12.31 7.95 -1.17
N SER A 70 12.48 7.09 -0.16
CA SER A 70 11.49 6.06 0.16
C SER A 70 10.28 6.59 0.93
N ALA A 71 10.42 7.71 1.67
CA ALA A 71 9.33 8.22 2.50
C ALA A 71 8.08 8.60 1.69
N PRO A 72 8.14 9.36 0.58
CA PRO A 72 6.97 9.69 -0.23
C PRO A 72 6.23 8.44 -0.74
N ILE A 73 6.99 7.49 -1.32
CA ILE A 73 6.45 6.23 -1.86
C ILE A 73 5.85 5.39 -0.75
N GLY A 74 6.53 5.30 0.39
CA GLY A 74 6.07 4.56 1.55
C GLY A 74 4.77 5.11 2.12
N ILE A 75 4.61 6.43 2.20
CA ILE A 75 3.39 7.09 2.65
C ILE A 75 2.22 6.78 1.70
N VAL A 76 2.45 6.81 0.39
CA VAL A 76 1.46 6.38 -0.61
C VAL A 76 1.10 4.91 -0.40
N ALA A 77 2.08 4.03 -0.26
CA ALA A 77 1.86 2.58 -0.11
C ALA A 77 1.03 2.24 1.13
N VAL A 78 1.32 2.86 2.29
CA VAL A 78 0.55 2.58 3.52
C VAL A 78 -0.90 3.08 3.42
N GLY A 79 -1.15 4.18 2.70
CA GLY A 79 -2.50 4.66 2.39
C GLY A 79 -3.24 3.71 1.44
N MET A 80 -2.61 3.35 0.31
CA MET A 80 -3.15 2.46 -0.72
C MET A 80 -3.40 1.03 -0.20
N THR A 81 -2.75 0.61 0.89
CA THR A 81 -2.97 -0.71 1.53
C THR A 81 -4.44 -0.97 1.84
N PHE A 82 -5.24 0.05 2.18
CA PHE A 82 -6.67 -0.11 2.44
C PHE A 82 -7.47 -0.48 1.19
N VAL A 83 -7.13 0.10 0.04
CA VAL A 83 -7.75 -0.23 -1.25
C VAL A 83 -7.44 -1.68 -1.62
N VAL A 84 -6.19 -2.12 -1.47
CA VAL A 84 -5.78 -3.49 -1.78
C VAL A 84 -6.46 -4.49 -0.85
N ILE A 85 -6.48 -4.25 0.48
CA ILE A 85 -7.15 -5.14 1.44
C ILE A 85 -8.67 -5.24 1.17
N SER A 86 -9.31 -4.17 0.67
CA SER A 86 -10.73 -4.17 0.32
C SER A 86 -11.04 -4.90 -1.00
N ALA A 87 -10.09 -5.65 -1.57
CA ALA A 87 -10.20 -6.39 -2.83
C ALA A 87 -10.59 -5.52 -4.04
N ASN A 88 -10.16 -4.25 -4.05
CA ASN A 88 -10.30 -3.36 -5.20
C ASN A 88 -9.00 -3.25 -6.00
N TYR A 89 -8.13 -4.25 -5.87
CA TYR A 89 -6.83 -4.41 -6.51
C TYR A 89 -5.85 -3.29 -6.16
N LEU A 90 -5.92 -2.14 -6.85
CA LEU A 90 -5.00 -1.02 -6.66
C LEU A 90 -5.67 0.30 -7.02
N ASP A 91 -5.05 1.40 -6.59
CA ASP A 91 -5.43 2.76 -6.95
C ASP A 91 -4.36 3.37 -7.85
N LEU A 92 -4.58 3.32 -9.17
CA LEU A 92 -3.67 3.91 -10.14
C LEU A 92 -3.68 5.44 -10.12
N SER A 93 -4.72 6.06 -9.52
CA SER A 93 -4.83 7.51 -9.47
C SER A 93 -3.83 8.18 -8.52
N VAL A 94 -3.12 7.41 -7.69
CA VAL A 94 -2.10 7.95 -6.77
C VAL A 94 -1.01 8.74 -7.49
N VAL A 95 -0.66 8.39 -8.74
CA VAL A 95 0.30 9.15 -9.56
C VAL A 95 -0.19 10.59 -9.77
N SER A 96 -1.42 10.77 -10.26
CA SER A 96 -1.98 12.11 -10.47
C SER A 96 -2.25 12.84 -9.16
N GLN A 97 -2.62 12.12 -8.10
CA GLN A 97 -2.84 12.69 -6.78
C GLN A 97 -1.56 13.24 -6.16
N VAL A 98 -0.43 12.51 -6.23
CA VAL A 98 0.88 12.97 -5.78
C VAL A 98 1.32 14.21 -6.56
N ALA A 99 1.23 14.17 -7.91
CA ALA A 99 1.59 15.31 -8.76
C ALA A 99 0.73 16.53 -8.43
N THR A 100 -0.58 16.36 -8.36
CA THR A 100 -1.53 17.46 -8.09
C THR A 100 -1.32 18.02 -6.69
N SER A 101 -1.08 17.17 -5.69
CA SER A 101 -0.80 17.62 -4.31
C SER A 101 0.49 18.41 -4.22
N ALA A 102 1.57 17.94 -4.85
CA ALA A 102 2.85 18.64 -4.89
C ALA A 102 2.74 20.01 -5.59
N VAL A 103 2.12 20.03 -6.78
CA VAL A 103 1.94 21.28 -7.55
C VAL A 103 1.03 22.25 -6.81
N THR A 104 -0.11 21.79 -6.28
CA THR A 104 -1.03 22.66 -5.53
C THR A 104 -0.34 23.26 -4.30
N LEU A 105 0.46 22.46 -3.57
CA LEU A 105 1.22 22.94 -2.43
C LEU A 105 2.12 24.12 -2.81
N LEU A 106 2.97 23.97 -3.82
CA LEU A 106 3.92 25.01 -4.20
C LEU A 106 3.24 26.18 -4.93
N ALA A 107 2.31 25.91 -5.86
CA ALA A 107 1.61 26.95 -6.61
C ALA A 107 0.81 27.88 -5.69
N VAL A 108 -0.01 27.33 -4.79
CA VAL A 108 -0.82 28.11 -3.85
C VAL A 108 0.05 28.79 -2.79
N SER A 109 1.08 28.12 -2.27
CA SER A 109 2.02 28.74 -1.33
C SER A 109 2.75 29.93 -1.95
N ASN A 110 3.21 29.80 -3.19
CA ASN A 110 3.91 30.89 -3.90
C ASN A 110 2.98 32.07 -4.22
N SER A 111 1.71 31.82 -4.58
CA SER A 111 0.77 32.88 -4.94
C SER A 111 0.16 33.60 -3.75
N THR A 112 -0.01 32.91 -2.61
CA THR A 112 -0.68 33.45 -1.43
C THR A 112 0.25 33.77 -0.26
N GLY A 113 1.48 33.26 -0.28
CA GLY A 113 2.41 33.32 0.84
C GLY A 113 1.99 32.41 2.03
N SER A 114 0.92 31.63 1.92
CA SER A 114 0.35 30.83 3.00
C SER A 114 0.46 29.34 2.74
N VAL A 115 1.32 28.65 3.49
CA VAL A 115 1.41 27.19 3.47
C VAL A 115 0.13 26.54 3.98
N ALA A 116 -0.53 27.13 4.97
CA ALA A 116 -1.78 26.58 5.51
C ALA A 116 -2.88 26.55 4.45
N LEU A 117 -3.03 27.64 3.67
CA LEU A 117 -4.00 27.68 2.57
C LEU A 117 -3.64 26.68 1.47
N ALA A 118 -2.35 26.53 1.16
CA ALA A 118 -1.87 25.55 0.19
C ALA A 118 -2.18 24.10 0.63
N MET A 119 -1.98 23.78 1.91
CA MET A 119 -2.33 22.48 2.49
C MET A 119 -3.83 22.22 2.45
N LEU A 120 -4.65 23.20 2.77
CA LEU A 120 -6.12 23.10 2.70
C LEU A 120 -6.60 22.87 1.26
N ALA A 121 -6.04 23.62 0.29
CA ALA A 121 -6.38 23.46 -1.12
C ALA A 121 -6.01 22.05 -1.63
N ALA A 122 -4.81 21.56 -1.33
CA ALA A 122 -4.37 20.23 -1.72
C ALA A 122 -5.19 19.13 -1.00
N PHE A 123 -5.59 19.34 0.26
CA PHE A 123 -6.49 18.45 0.98
C PHE A 123 -7.86 18.36 0.30
N GLY A 124 -8.41 19.51 -0.12
CA GLY A 124 -9.66 19.56 -0.91
C GLY A 124 -9.57 18.74 -2.19
N VAL A 125 -8.46 18.85 -2.92
CA VAL A 125 -8.21 18.06 -4.13
C VAL A 125 -8.14 16.56 -3.82
N ALA A 126 -7.43 16.16 -2.77
CA ALA A 126 -7.34 14.77 -2.35
C ALA A 126 -8.70 14.19 -1.97
N LEU A 127 -9.54 14.97 -1.26
CA LEU A 127 -10.92 14.57 -0.96
C LEU A 127 -11.73 14.33 -2.23
N VAL A 128 -11.61 15.18 -3.25
CA VAL A 128 -12.30 15.02 -4.54
C VAL A 128 -11.89 13.68 -5.18
N TYR A 129 -10.60 13.36 -5.26
CA TYR A 129 -10.13 12.06 -5.79
C TYR A 129 -10.69 10.89 -5.00
N GLY A 130 -10.57 10.90 -3.68
CA GLY A 130 -11.04 9.82 -2.81
C GLY A 130 -12.55 9.61 -2.91
N VAL A 131 -13.33 10.69 -2.95
CA VAL A 131 -14.80 10.63 -3.08
C VAL A 131 -15.21 10.19 -4.49
N VAL A 132 -14.62 10.73 -5.55
CA VAL A 132 -14.95 10.38 -6.94
C VAL A 132 -14.64 8.90 -7.20
N ASN A 133 -13.42 8.44 -6.90
CA ASN A 133 -13.03 7.05 -7.09
C ASN A 133 -13.86 6.12 -6.19
N GLY A 134 -13.97 6.48 -4.91
CA GLY A 134 -14.74 5.69 -3.94
C GLY A 134 -16.21 5.57 -4.29
N THR A 135 -16.85 6.63 -4.81
CA THR A 135 -18.24 6.62 -5.25
C THR A 135 -18.41 5.79 -6.53
N ALA A 136 -17.54 6.00 -7.52
CA ALA A 136 -17.60 5.25 -8.78
C ALA A 136 -17.47 3.74 -8.53
N VAL A 137 -16.51 3.34 -7.69
CA VAL A 137 -16.29 1.92 -7.39
C VAL A 137 -17.29 1.39 -6.34
N GLY A 138 -17.58 2.14 -5.29
CA GLY A 138 -18.39 1.71 -4.16
C GLY A 138 -19.89 1.72 -4.45
N ILE A 139 -20.40 2.78 -5.06
CA ILE A 139 -21.84 2.96 -5.35
C ILE A 139 -22.17 2.41 -6.74
N PHE A 140 -21.48 2.90 -7.79
CA PHE A 140 -21.78 2.49 -9.17
C PHE A 140 -21.18 1.13 -9.54
N LYS A 141 -20.39 0.49 -8.64
CA LYS A 141 -19.78 -0.84 -8.86
C LYS A 141 -18.89 -0.90 -10.10
N ALA A 142 -18.34 0.24 -10.52
CA ALA A 142 -17.42 0.30 -11.64
C ALA A 142 -16.09 -0.42 -11.30
N ASN A 143 -15.39 -0.88 -12.33
CA ASN A 143 -14.08 -1.51 -12.16
C ASN A 143 -13.07 -0.49 -11.62
N ALA A 144 -12.45 -0.79 -10.49
CA ALA A 144 -11.53 0.13 -9.80
C ALA A 144 -10.32 0.51 -10.67
N VAL A 145 -9.75 -0.45 -11.41
CA VAL A 145 -8.59 -0.19 -12.28
C VAL A 145 -8.94 0.80 -13.38
N ILE A 146 -10.11 0.62 -14.03
CA ILE A 146 -10.56 1.52 -15.11
C ILE A 146 -10.86 2.91 -14.55
N VAL A 147 -11.55 2.99 -13.40
CA VAL A 147 -11.89 4.27 -12.75
C VAL A 147 -10.62 5.02 -12.38
N THR A 148 -9.69 4.38 -11.67
CA THR A 148 -8.49 5.06 -11.18
C THR A 148 -7.51 5.42 -12.29
N LEU A 149 -7.42 4.60 -13.35
CA LEU A 149 -6.66 4.95 -14.54
C LEU A 149 -7.27 6.16 -15.26
N SER A 150 -8.60 6.18 -15.41
CA SER A 150 -9.30 7.33 -16.03
C SER A 150 -9.10 8.61 -15.22
N THR A 151 -9.25 8.53 -13.89
CA THR A 151 -9.02 9.70 -13.02
C THR A 151 -7.56 10.14 -13.00
N THR A 152 -6.59 9.23 -13.24
CA THR A 152 -5.19 9.60 -13.48
C THR A 152 -5.05 10.48 -14.70
N PHE A 153 -5.58 10.04 -15.85
CA PHE A 153 -5.47 10.83 -17.08
C PHE A 153 -6.21 12.16 -16.99
N ILE A 154 -7.42 12.17 -16.42
CA ILE A 154 -8.20 13.40 -16.20
C ILE A 154 -7.42 14.34 -15.28
N GLY A 155 -6.93 13.85 -14.15
CA GLY A 155 -6.20 14.66 -13.16
C GLY A 155 -4.91 15.23 -13.71
N LEU A 156 -4.09 14.42 -14.40
CA LEU A 156 -2.88 14.92 -15.07
C LEU A 156 -3.21 15.88 -16.21
N GLY A 157 -4.30 15.65 -16.94
CA GLY A 157 -4.80 16.55 -17.98
C GLY A 157 -5.17 17.93 -17.41
N ILE A 158 -6.00 17.96 -16.35
CA ILE A 158 -6.37 19.19 -15.65
C ILE A 158 -5.13 19.89 -15.08
N LEU A 159 -4.23 19.11 -14.44
CA LEU A 159 -3.01 19.66 -13.85
C LEU A 159 -2.13 20.34 -14.90
N ARG A 160 -1.90 19.68 -16.05
CA ARG A 160 -1.10 20.25 -17.14
C ARG A 160 -1.76 21.47 -17.78
N TRP A 161 -3.08 21.43 -17.96
CA TRP A 161 -3.83 22.55 -18.47
C TRP A 161 -3.75 23.77 -17.53
N ALA A 162 -4.00 23.56 -16.24
CA ALA A 162 -4.00 24.62 -15.23
C ALA A 162 -2.60 25.19 -14.95
N SER A 163 -1.55 24.35 -15.01
CA SER A 163 -0.16 24.76 -14.77
C SER A 163 0.55 25.26 -16.02
N GLY A 164 -0.05 25.10 -17.20
CA GLY A 164 0.64 25.33 -18.50
C GLY A 164 1.88 24.47 -18.69
N GLY A 165 1.98 23.32 -17.96
CA GLY A 165 3.18 22.45 -17.96
C GLY A 165 4.36 23.02 -17.18
N SER A 166 4.18 24.09 -16.42
CA SER A 166 5.24 24.78 -15.68
C SER A 166 5.80 23.94 -14.54
N ILE A 167 7.08 24.20 -14.23
CA ILE A 167 7.74 23.68 -13.02
C ILE A 167 7.59 24.76 -11.94
N TYR A 168 7.08 24.35 -10.79
CA TYR A 168 6.99 25.21 -9.61
C TYR A 168 8.20 24.97 -8.70
N PHE A 169 8.87 26.04 -8.31
CA PHE A 169 9.99 26.02 -7.35
C PHE A 169 9.52 26.63 -6.04
N GLY A 170 9.83 25.98 -4.93
CA GLY A 170 9.64 26.58 -3.61
C GLY A 170 10.72 27.61 -3.29
N PRO A 171 10.45 28.61 -2.44
CA PRO A 171 11.48 29.52 -1.92
C PRO A 171 12.55 28.72 -1.15
N ASN A 172 13.82 29.07 -1.33
CA ASN A 172 14.93 28.35 -0.68
C ASN A 172 14.96 28.54 0.84
N ASP A 173 14.45 29.64 1.34
CA ASP A 173 14.31 30.03 2.75
C ASP A 173 12.89 29.81 3.29
N GLY A 174 12.01 29.21 2.49
CA GLY A 174 10.62 28.97 2.84
C GLY A 174 10.42 27.80 3.81
N PRO A 175 9.28 27.79 4.55
CA PRO A 175 8.98 26.75 5.53
C PRO A 175 8.82 25.35 4.92
N ILE A 176 8.38 25.23 3.67
CA ILE A 176 8.28 23.94 2.96
C ILE A 176 9.68 23.35 2.76
N ARG A 177 10.62 24.17 2.29
CA ARG A 177 12.02 23.74 2.11
C ARG A 177 12.68 23.42 3.44
N ALA A 178 12.43 24.24 4.48
CA ALA A 178 12.94 23.99 5.82
C ALA A 178 12.47 22.64 6.36
N PHE A 179 11.19 22.27 6.15
CA PHE A 179 10.68 20.95 6.49
C PHE A 179 11.37 19.83 5.70
N GLY A 180 11.58 20.01 4.38
CA GLY A 180 12.22 19.01 3.52
C GLY A 180 13.68 18.73 3.86
N LEU A 181 14.36 19.72 4.45
CA LEU A 181 15.77 19.60 4.91
C LEU A 181 15.90 19.23 6.38
N ALA A 182 14.81 19.31 7.15
CA ALA A 182 14.84 19.10 8.59
C ALA A 182 15.21 17.65 8.93
N LYS A 183 16.05 17.50 9.97
CA LYS A 183 16.50 16.20 10.48
C LYS A 183 16.39 16.17 12.00
N ILE A 184 16.15 15.00 12.56
CA ILE A 184 16.25 14.72 13.99
C ILE A 184 17.42 13.74 14.16
N GLY A 185 18.58 14.25 14.58
CA GLY A 185 19.82 13.50 14.53
C GLY A 185 20.18 13.12 13.07
N PRO A 186 20.46 11.85 12.76
CA PRO A 186 20.79 11.42 11.40
C PRO A 186 19.53 11.20 10.52
N PHE A 187 18.33 11.23 11.11
CA PHE A 187 17.09 10.85 10.42
C PHE A 187 16.36 12.05 9.83
N PRO A 188 15.99 12.04 8.54
CA PRO A 188 15.19 13.09 7.94
C PRO A 188 13.76 13.09 8.49
N LEU A 189 13.16 14.27 8.56
CA LEU A 189 11.78 14.44 9.06
C LEU A 189 10.76 13.69 8.20
N SER A 190 11.02 13.52 6.91
CA SER A 190 10.23 12.71 5.98
C SER A 190 10.05 11.26 6.46
N MET A 191 11.11 10.65 7.00
CA MET A 191 11.04 9.30 7.59
C MET A 191 10.13 9.25 8.81
N LEU A 192 10.17 10.27 9.67
CA LEU A 192 9.30 10.35 10.85
C LEU A 192 7.83 10.46 10.43
N VAL A 193 7.53 11.23 9.37
CA VAL A 193 6.17 11.30 8.80
C VAL A 193 5.73 9.92 8.30
N LEU A 194 6.60 9.19 7.59
CA LEU A 194 6.29 7.81 7.15
C LEU A 194 5.99 6.90 8.34
N ILE A 195 6.81 6.92 9.38
CA ILE A 195 6.61 6.10 10.58
C ILE A 195 5.29 6.48 11.27
N LEU A 196 5.03 7.77 11.46
CA LEU A 196 3.81 8.25 12.10
C LEU A 196 2.56 7.85 11.30
N MET A 197 2.58 8.02 9.97
CA MET A 197 1.50 7.58 9.09
C MET A 197 1.31 6.06 9.15
N THR A 198 2.39 5.29 9.17
CA THR A 198 2.32 3.83 9.30
C THR A 198 1.69 3.42 10.62
N LEU A 199 2.08 4.04 11.74
CA LEU A 199 1.50 3.76 13.06
C LEU A 199 0.03 4.15 13.13
N LEU A 200 -0.32 5.35 12.65
CA LEU A 200 -1.70 5.84 12.60
C LEU A 200 -2.59 4.92 11.77
N LEU A 201 -2.20 4.63 10.53
CA LEU A 201 -2.98 3.79 9.64
C LEU A 201 -3.01 2.31 10.08
N SER A 202 -1.93 1.83 10.72
CA SER A 202 -1.93 0.51 11.35
C SER A 202 -2.92 0.46 12.52
N TYR A 203 -3.01 1.51 13.34
CA TYR A 203 -4.01 1.64 14.39
C TYR A 203 -5.42 1.64 13.81
N VAL A 204 -5.68 2.45 12.77
CA VAL A 204 -6.98 2.47 12.08
C VAL A 204 -7.34 1.07 11.58
N LEU A 205 -6.43 0.37 10.89
CA LEU A 205 -6.69 -0.95 10.33
C LEU A 205 -6.90 -2.05 11.39
N ARG A 206 -6.24 -1.94 12.56
CA ARG A 206 -6.22 -3.00 13.57
C ARG A 206 -7.21 -2.77 14.72
N ARG A 207 -7.52 -1.51 15.06
CA ARG A 207 -8.22 -1.13 16.28
C ARG A 207 -9.56 -0.43 16.07
N THR A 208 -9.92 -0.12 14.79
CA THR A 208 -11.22 0.54 14.53
C THR A 208 -12.20 -0.41 13.84
N THR A 209 -13.50 -0.11 13.97
CA THR A 209 -14.57 -0.80 13.25
C THR A 209 -14.41 -0.69 11.74
N PHE A 210 -13.93 0.47 11.24
CA PHE A 210 -13.65 0.66 9.83
C PHE A 210 -12.59 -0.34 9.30
N GLY A 211 -11.47 -0.48 10.00
CA GLY A 211 -10.42 -1.43 9.61
C GLY A 211 -10.91 -2.89 9.64
N PHE A 212 -11.75 -3.25 10.62
CA PHE A 212 -12.39 -4.56 10.65
C PHE A 212 -13.30 -4.77 9.43
N MET A 213 -14.16 -3.77 9.11
CA MET A 213 -15.06 -3.83 7.96
C MET A 213 -14.30 -3.92 6.62
N VAL A 214 -13.18 -3.20 6.46
CA VAL A 214 -12.31 -3.29 5.26
C VAL A 214 -11.80 -4.71 5.05
N LYS A 215 -11.34 -5.39 6.11
CA LYS A 215 -10.86 -6.78 6.05
C LYS A 215 -12.00 -7.75 5.78
N ALA A 216 -13.14 -7.60 6.47
CA ALA A 216 -14.31 -8.45 6.29
C ALA A 216 -14.83 -8.37 4.85
N PHE A 217 -14.98 -7.14 4.33
CA PHE A 217 -15.42 -6.89 2.95
C PHE A 217 -14.46 -7.47 1.91
N GLY A 218 -13.14 -7.31 2.13
CA GLY A 218 -12.13 -7.89 1.25
C GLY A 218 -12.10 -9.42 1.29
N SER A 219 -12.47 -10.03 2.43
CA SER A 219 -12.53 -11.50 2.57
C SER A 219 -13.77 -12.10 1.90
N ASN A 220 -14.94 -11.47 2.12
CA ASN A 220 -16.19 -11.89 1.51
C ASN A 220 -17.18 -10.71 1.41
N ARG A 221 -17.30 -10.17 0.20
CA ARG A 221 -18.18 -9.03 -0.10
C ARG A 221 -19.64 -9.33 0.19
N GLU A 222 -20.11 -10.52 -0.19
CA GLU A 222 -21.52 -10.90 -0.07
C GLU A 222 -21.89 -11.15 1.40
N ALA A 223 -21.08 -11.87 2.16
CA ALA A 223 -21.31 -12.07 3.58
C ALA A 223 -21.35 -10.75 4.35
N THR A 224 -20.44 -9.81 4.02
CA THR A 224 -20.43 -8.47 4.62
C THR A 224 -21.70 -7.68 4.31
N ARG A 225 -22.20 -7.78 3.07
CA ARG A 225 -23.46 -7.16 2.65
C ARG A 225 -24.67 -7.75 3.38
N LEU A 226 -24.72 -9.09 3.49
CA LEU A 226 -25.80 -9.79 4.19
C LEU A 226 -25.82 -9.51 5.70
N ALA A 227 -24.67 -9.17 6.30
CA ALA A 227 -24.57 -8.70 7.67
C ALA A 227 -25.10 -7.25 7.87
N GLY A 228 -25.68 -6.63 6.84
CA GLY A 228 -26.29 -5.30 6.90
C GLY A 228 -25.27 -4.14 6.82
N VAL A 229 -24.01 -4.41 6.53
CA VAL A 229 -22.98 -3.36 6.43
C VAL A 229 -23.08 -2.63 5.09
N ASN A 230 -23.07 -1.30 5.13
CA ASN A 230 -23.03 -0.50 3.92
C ASN A 230 -21.66 -0.57 3.25
N THR A 231 -21.53 -1.46 2.26
CA THR A 231 -20.28 -1.74 1.57
C THR A 231 -19.73 -0.55 0.76
N ALA A 232 -20.62 0.37 0.34
CA ALA A 232 -20.18 1.56 -0.41
C ALA A 232 -19.30 2.46 0.44
N TRP A 233 -19.63 2.70 1.71
CA TRP A 233 -18.83 3.51 2.61
C TRP A 233 -17.47 2.88 2.95
N ILE A 234 -17.38 1.54 2.95
CA ILE A 234 -16.10 0.84 3.13
C ILE A 234 -15.16 1.19 1.97
N VAL A 235 -15.66 1.11 0.74
CA VAL A 235 -14.89 1.40 -0.47
C VAL A 235 -14.51 2.87 -0.54
N ILE A 236 -15.47 3.79 -0.29
CA ILE A 236 -15.19 5.24 -0.26
C ILE A 236 -14.11 5.55 0.79
N GLY A 237 -14.23 4.99 1.98
CA GLY A 237 -13.23 5.18 3.04
C GLY A 237 -11.85 4.63 2.67
N ALA A 238 -11.78 3.49 1.97
CA ALA A 238 -10.51 2.92 1.50
C ALA A 238 -9.82 3.86 0.49
N PHE A 239 -10.57 4.40 -0.49
CA PHE A 239 -10.03 5.38 -1.44
C PHE A 239 -9.66 6.72 -0.79
N LEU A 240 -10.38 7.15 0.26
CA LEU A 240 -9.99 8.33 1.05
C LEU A 240 -8.66 8.09 1.80
N MET A 241 -8.42 6.89 2.34
CA MET A 241 -7.13 6.57 2.97
C MET A 241 -5.99 6.57 1.94
N SER A 242 -6.23 6.06 0.72
CA SER A 242 -5.28 6.14 -0.39
C SER A 242 -4.99 7.59 -0.77
N ALA A 243 -6.02 8.41 -0.93
CA ALA A 243 -5.89 9.81 -1.27
C ALA A 243 -5.14 10.63 -0.21
N LEU A 244 -5.36 10.36 1.07
CA LEU A 244 -4.59 10.97 2.16
C LEU A 244 -3.11 10.56 2.12
N GLY A 245 -2.82 9.29 1.81
CA GLY A 245 -1.46 8.83 1.59
C GLY A 245 -0.79 9.55 0.42
N ALA A 246 -1.47 9.67 -0.71
CA ALA A 246 -0.96 10.38 -1.89
C ALA A 246 -0.77 11.88 -1.65
N LEU A 247 -1.68 12.52 -0.90
CA LEU A 247 -1.56 13.93 -0.48
C LEU A 247 -0.29 14.17 0.32
N ILE A 248 -0.10 13.40 1.39
CA ILE A 248 1.04 13.56 2.30
C ILE A 248 2.34 13.15 1.60
N GLY A 249 2.31 12.09 0.78
CA GLY A 249 3.43 11.69 -0.06
C GLY A 249 3.85 12.80 -1.04
N GLY A 250 2.88 13.46 -1.68
CA GLY A 250 3.12 14.61 -2.54
C GLY A 250 3.72 15.82 -1.80
N PHE A 251 3.27 16.09 -0.57
CA PHE A 251 3.86 17.14 0.28
C PHE A 251 5.31 16.86 0.63
N VAL A 252 5.58 15.64 1.07
CA VAL A 252 6.95 15.23 1.44
C VAL A 252 7.87 15.27 0.22
N LEU A 253 7.39 14.84 -0.94
CA LEU A 253 8.13 14.90 -2.21
C LEU A 253 8.46 16.35 -2.60
N ALA A 254 7.46 17.25 -2.61
CA ALA A 254 7.64 18.64 -2.94
C ALA A 254 8.58 19.37 -1.96
N ALA A 255 8.48 19.06 -0.68
CA ALA A 255 9.33 19.64 0.35
C ALA A 255 10.80 19.19 0.20
N PHE A 256 11.03 17.90 -0.06
CA PHE A 256 12.37 17.35 -0.26
C PHE A 256 13.02 17.88 -1.54
N SER A 257 12.31 17.79 -2.68
CA SER A 257 12.84 18.22 -3.98
C SER A 257 12.87 19.74 -4.15
N ASN A 258 12.09 20.48 -3.37
CA ASN A 258 11.80 21.92 -3.52
C ASN A 258 11.24 22.27 -4.90
N THR A 259 10.68 21.31 -5.59
CA THR A 259 10.10 21.43 -6.94
C THR A 259 8.82 20.63 -7.07
N ALA A 260 7.91 21.10 -7.91
CA ALA A 260 6.72 20.35 -8.26
C ALA A 260 6.42 20.49 -9.76
N VAL A 261 6.12 19.35 -10.39
CA VAL A 261 5.83 19.23 -11.81
C VAL A 261 4.80 18.12 -12.05
N SER A 262 4.11 18.16 -13.19
CA SER A 262 3.06 17.18 -13.51
C SER A 262 3.55 15.73 -13.66
N THR A 263 4.85 15.49 -13.69
CA THR A 263 5.46 14.14 -13.73
C THR A 263 5.87 13.61 -12.36
N ASN A 264 5.67 14.39 -11.27
CA ASN A 264 5.92 13.91 -9.93
C ASN A 264 5.06 12.67 -9.63
N GLY A 265 5.65 11.69 -8.95
CA GLY A 265 4.93 10.45 -8.60
C GLY A 265 4.80 9.45 -9.75
N THR A 266 5.41 9.69 -10.92
CA THR A 266 5.44 8.69 -11.99
C THR A 266 6.06 7.38 -11.50
N GLY A 267 5.32 6.26 -11.63
CA GLY A 267 5.74 4.94 -11.17
C GLY A 267 5.37 4.61 -9.71
N TYR A 268 4.89 5.58 -8.92
CA TYR A 268 4.53 5.35 -7.52
C TYR A 268 3.36 4.36 -7.33
N ASP A 269 2.49 4.23 -8.32
CA ASP A 269 1.41 3.24 -8.37
C ASP A 269 1.96 1.80 -8.29
N PHE A 270 2.92 1.47 -9.15
CA PHE A 270 3.52 0.14 -9.19
C PHE A 270 4.56 -0.08 -8.08
N GLU A 271 5.33 0.93 -7.71
CA GLU A 271 6.27 0.83 -6.59
C GLU A 271 5.55 0.63 -5.26
N ALA A 272 4.44 1.37 -5.03
CA ALA A 272 3.59 1.18 -3.86
C ALA A 272 2.93 -0.21 -3.87
N LEU A 273 2.41 -0.66 -5.03
CA LEU A 273 1.86 -2.01 -5.17
C LEU A 273 2.91 -3.08 -4.85
N ALA A 274 4.13 -2.96 -5.42
CA ALA A 274 5.23 -3.87 -5.13
C ALA A 274 5.50 -3.96 -3.63
N ALA A 275 5.61 -2.81 -2.95
CA ALA A 275 5.82 -2.76 -1.50
C ALA A 275 4.68 -3.42 -0.72
N ILE A 276 3.42 -3.20 -1.11
CA ILE A 276 2.24 -3.79 -0.47
C ILE A 276 2.24 -5.31 -0.61
N VAL A 277 2.49 -5.83 -1.81
CA VAL A 277 2.43 -7.26 -2.11
C VAL A 277 3.63 -8.00 -1.51
N ILE A 278 4.84 -7.46 -1.67
CA ILE A 278 6.06 -8.00 -1.05
C ILE A 278 5.92 -7.98 0.47
N GLY A 279 5.26 -6.98 1.05
CA GLY A 279 4.89 -6.93 2.46
C GLY A 279 3.89 -8.01 2.89
N GLY A 280 3.38 -8.85 1.97
CA GLY A 280 2.47 -9.96 2.26
C GLY A 280 1.01 -9.55 2.38
N THR A 281 0.62 -8.40 1.83
CA THR A 281 -0.79 -8.05 1.66
C THR A 281 -1.30 -8.69 0.38
N SER A 282 -2.38 -9.46 0.48
CA SER A 282 -2.95 -10.14 -0.69
C SER A 282 -3.66 -9.18 -1.63
N VAL A 283 -3.33 -9.26 -2.91
CA VAL A 283 -4.00 -8.49 -3.98
C VAL A 283 -5.47 -8.90 -4.13
N PHE A 284 -5.82 -10.10 -3.73
CA PHE A 284 -7.21 -10.59 -3.77
C PHE A 284 -8.04 -10.10 -2.58
N GLY A 285 -7.44 -9.36 -1.65
CA GLY A 285 -8.11 -8.74 -0.50
C GLY A 285 -8.21 -9.62 0.75
N GLY A 286 -8.81 -9.06 1.79
CA GLY A 286 -9.10 -9.71 3.07
C GLY A 286 -7.91 -9.84 4.02
N LYS A 287 -6.71 -10.07 3.50
CA LYS A 287 -5.48 -10.28 4.28
C LYS A 287 -4.47 -9.19 3.99
N GLY A 288 -3.93 -8.55 5.03
CA GLY A 288 -2.90 -7.54 4.89
C GLY A 288 -2.59 -6.78 6.17
N SER A 289 -1.49 -6.03 6.13
CA SER A 289 -1.00 -5.27 7.28
C SER A 289 -0.20 -4.05 6.84
N VAL A 290 -0.57 -2.87 7.32
CA VAL A 290 0.15 -1.61 7.08
C VAL A 290 1.61 -1.69 7.58
N LEU A 291 1.87 -2.35 8.71
CA LEU A 291 3.25 -2.54 9.19
C LEU A 291 4.09 -3.44 8.27
N ARG A 292 3.47 -4.46 7.67
CA ARG A 292 4.16 -5.30 6.68
C ARG A 292 4.38 -4.54 5.37
N THR A 293 3.46 -3.66 4.98
CA THR A 293 3.68 -2.74 3.85
C THR A 293 4.93 -1.89 4.07
N LEU A 294 5.15 -1.35 5.29
CA LEU A 294 6.38 -0.61 5.60
C LEU A 294 7.65 -1.46 5.37
N LEU A 295 7.64 -2.74 5.76
CA LEU A 295 8.76 -3.65 5.47
C LEU A 295 8.98 -3.85 3.97
N GLY A 296 7.88 -3.98 3.20
CA GLY A 296 7.94 -4.02 1.74
C GLY A 296 8.50 -2.73 1.14
N VAL A 297 8.14 -1.57 1.69
CA VAL A 297 8.71 -0.27 1.28
C VAL A 297 10.23 -0.26 1.51
N VAL A 298 10.69 -0.68 2.68
CA VAL A 298 12.13 -0.76 2.98
C VAL A 298 12.83 -1.69 1.99
N PHE A 299 12.27 -2.86 1.71
CA PHE A 299 12.82 -3.80 0.73
C PHE A 299 12.95 -3.19 -0.67
N VAL A 300 11.85 -2.63 -1.21
CA VAL A 300 11.84 -2.01 -2.54
C VAL A 300 12.81 -0.84 -2.60
N SER A 301 12.87 0.00 -1.56
CA SER A 301 13.76 1.15 -1.50
C SER A 301 15.24 0.75 -1.45
N VAL A 302 15.59 -0.27 -0.67
CA VAL A 302 16.97 -0.80 -0.62
C VAL A 302 17.35 -1.40 -1.97
N LEU A 303 16.45 -2.16 -2.60
CA LEU A 303 16.68 -2.74 -3.91
C LEU A 303 16.90 -1.65 -4.99
N SER A 304 16.03 -0.63 -5.01
CA SER A 304 16.16 0.50 -5.93
C SER A 304 17.47 1.27 -5.70
N ASN A 305 17.84 1.52 -4.44
CA ASN A 305 19.10 2.19 -4.10
C ASN A 305 20.32 1.36 -4.54
N LEU A 306 20.28 0.05 -4.31
CA LEU A 306 21.34 -0.85 -4.74
C LEU A 306 21.53 -0.79 -6.28
N MET A 307 20.44 -0.79 -7.03
CA MET A 307 20.50 -0.66 -8.49
C MET A 307 21.06 0.71 -8.92
N VAL A 308 20.70 1.80 -8.23
CA VAL A 308 21.24 3.14 -8.48
C VAL A 308 22.76 3.17 -8.23
N LEU A 309 23.23 2.67 -7.08
CA LEU A 309 24.65 2.62 -6.74
C LEU A 309 25.46 1.73 -7.69
N SER A 310 24.82 0.68 -8.24
CA SER A 310 25.40 -0.18 -9.28
C SER A 310 25.39 0.45 -10.68
N GLY A 311 24.95 1.70 -10.83
CA GLY A 311 24.91 2.40 -12.12
C GLY A 311 23.79 1.95 -13.06
N LEU A 312 22.80 1.19 -12.59
CA LEU A 312 21.70 0.71 -13.38
C LEU A 312 20.67 1.84 -13.64
N GLY A 313 20.36 2.08 -14.92
CA GLY A 313 19.42 3.12 -15.32
C GLY A 313 17.98 2.84 -14.89
N PHE A 314 17.15 3.88 -14.88
CA PHE A 314 15.74 3.84 -14.46
C PHE A 314 14.93 2.73 -15.14
N GLY A 315 15.16 2.46 -16.44
CA GLY A 315 14.45 1.39 -17.15
C GLY A 315 14.71 0.00 -16.57
N VAL A 316 15.95 -0.29 -16.15
CA VAL A 316 16.30 -1.57 -15.51
C VAL A 316 15.62 -1.68 -14.13
N GLN A 317 15.56 -0.58 -13.38
CA GLN A 317 14.86 -0.53 -12.09
C GLN A 317 13.37 -0.85 -12.26
N GLN A 318 12.70 -0.25 -13.26
CA GLN A 318 11.30 -0.53 -13.56
C GLN A 318 11.06 -1.99 -13.99
N MET A 319 11.96 -2.57 -14.80
CA MET A 319 11.87 -3.99 -15.15
C MET A 319 12.00 -4.90 -13.92
N ALA A 320 12.92 -4.59 -13.01
CA ALA A 320 13.11 -5.36 -11.78
C ALA A 320 11.87 -5.28 -10.88
N ILE A 321 11.28 -4.08 -10.68
CA ILE A 321 10.07 -3.88 -9.91
C ILE A 321 8.90 -4.65 -10.54
N GLY A 322 8.72 -4.56 -11.87
CA GLY A 322 7.69 -5.30 -12.59
C GLY A 322 7.84 -6.83 -12.43
N ALA A 323 9.06 -7.34 -12.56
CA ALA A 323 9.34 -8.77 -12.34
C ALA A 323 9.02 -9.23 -10.91
N LEU A 324 9.36 -8.39 -9.93
CA LEU A 324 9.02 -8.66 -8.51
C LEU A 324 7.52 -8.70 -8.27
N ILE A 325 6.75 -7.79 -8.85
CA ILE A 325 5.29 -7.78 -8.74
C ILE A 325 4.72 -9.09 -9.32
N VAL A 326 5.14 -9.48 -10.53
CA VAL A 326 4.68 -10.73 -11.16
C VAL A 326 5.01 -11.93 -10.28
N ALA A 327 6.24 -12.02 -9.78
CA ALA A 327 6.66 -13.10 -8.90
C ALA A 327 5.82 -13.14 -7.60
N ALA A 328 5.66 -12.01 -6.93
CA ALA A 328 4.93 -11.92 -5.67
C ALA A 328 3.43 -12.24 -5.82
N VAL A 329 2.78 -11.73 -6.87
CA VAL A 329 1.35 -12.02 -7.17
C VAL A 329 1.17 -13.49 -7.56
N SER A 330 2.11 -14.06 -8.31
CA SER A 330 2.07 -15.47 -8.68
C SER A 330 2.20 -16.38 -7.45
N LEU A 331 3.09 -16.05 -6.52
CA LEU A 331 3.24 -16.77 -5.25
C LEU A 331 1.98 -16.65 -4.36
N ASP A 332 1.35 -15.47 -4.26
CA ASP A 332 0.08 -15.29 -3.53
C ASP A 332 -1.04 -16.14 -4.14
N ALA A 333 -1.12 -16.20 -5.48
CA ALA A 333 -2.11 -17.02 -6.18
C ALA A 333 -1.89 -18.54 -5.94
N LEU A 334 -0.63 -19.00 -5.97
CA LEU A 334 -0.28 -20.40 -5.69
C LEU A 334 -0.56 -20.79 -4.24
N ALA A 335 -0.20 -19.95 -3.28
CA ALA A 335 -0.47 -20.16 -1.86
C ALA A 335 -1.96 -20.29 -1.55
N ARG A 336 -2.81 -19.53 -2.23
CA ARG A 336 -4.27 -19.63 -2.10
C ARG A 336 -4.81 -20.95 -2.65
N LYS A 337 -4.31 -21.42 -3.80
CA LYS A 337 -4.72 -22.72 -4.35
C LYS A 337 -4.33 -23.88 -3.42
N ALA A 338 -3.15 -23.83 -2.82
CA ALA A 338 -2.68 -24.84 -1.88
C ALA A 338 -3.44 -24.85 -0.55
N GLY A 339 -3.93 -23.68 -0.08
CA GLY A 339 -4.73 -23.59 1.15
C GLY A 339 -6.24 -23.82 0.96
N ALA A 340 -6.70 -24.01 -0.28
CA ALA A 340 -8.07 -24.36 -0.63
C ALA A 340 -8.26 -25.86 -0.97
N ALA A 341 -7.16 -26.62 -1.03
CA ALA A 341 -7.13 -28.08 -1.17
C ALA A 341 -6.90 -28.74 0.19
#